data_6c395c44e2635c4d47fda4b88a60bd99
#
_entry.id   6c395c44e2635c4d47fda4b88a60bd99
#
_cell.length_a   1.000
_cell.length_b   1.000
_cell.length_c   1.000
_cell.angle_alpha   90.00
_cell.angle_beta   90.00
_cell.angle_gamma   90.00
#
_symmetry.space_group_name_H-M   'P 1'
#
loop_
_entity.id
_entity.type
_entity.pdbx_description
1 polymer ?
#
loop_
_entity_poly.entity_id
_entity_poly.type
_entity_poly.pdbx_seq_one_letter_code
_entity_poly.pdbx_strand_id
1 'polypeptide(L)'
;MKYPKVVLSADRTLMSPYRGISLASFFGCAPAIDLNRSHDSLVYKVLRNQVTPKLLFDFICNPISQTGGRADFAPYGLRKIEASLIRDGYSREDVVVAHPEYIERFIGPETEVVGTYEMDPLGMGPVTMTFTYGRKQTSYDEFYNRELHMRINRAKERTGSNAKVVAGASGTWQYNYDPGKIEEYGLYGIIEGELGGIGPELDGAGSKFFDALIGGELETANPFKKSPFKVEIKEFTREDKTYHGRFIHYWDEPSVDEIPLIVNPSMHGMIEVMRGCGRGCKFCDVTLRPLRYYPVEKVIKEIEINMKYGGLNNAWVHSDDIFVYGLNPRTTKNMQPNREALEELFTGIMSTGIAHTNPTHGTLAGAIADERLIPNLSKIIHASADNHIGIQCGLETGSIRLIGKYADRKLAPFKPSEWHWVVKSAVKTLNENYWVPAFTLIMGLDNDETPEDSWDTIQLIHDLETEQPDSKFTTTPLTFVPIGLLEKSEFFDIGNTMDPAKLGVMYKTWQHNFKYGIQKFMHKVGRDNPIKNMFFAGLARALGGVPLGAMERYARKKSPEHENVIEKIKANYW
;
A
#
# COMPACT_ATOMS: atom_id res chain seq x y z
N MET A 1 34.65 5.70 -15.24
CA MET A 1 33.28 5.17 -15.51
C MET A 1 32.40 6.39 -15.67
N LYS A 2 31.66 6.54 -16.75
CA LYS A 2 30.74 7.68 -16.93
C LYS A 2 29.54 7.47 -16.03
N TYR A 3 29.17 8.47 -15.22
CA TYR A 3 27.99 8.42 -14.37
C TYR A 3 26.73 8.71 -15.19
N PRO A 4 25.59 8.04 -14.88
CA PRO A 4 24.32 8.36 -15.53
C PRO A 4 23.85 9.76 -15.13
N LYS A 5 23.06 10.40 -16.00
CA LYS A 5 22.47 11.72 -15.73
C LYS A 5 21.33 11.63 -14.72
N VAL A 6 20.54 10.56 -14.78
CA VAL A 6 19.41 10.34 -13.90
C VAL A 6 19.55 8.99 -13.21
N VAL A 7 19.46 8.99 -11.89
CA VAL A 7 19.43 7.80 -11.04
C VAL A 7 18.07 7.72 -10.38
N LEU A 8 17.35 6.64 -10.59
CA LEU A 8 16.06 6.39 -9.97
C LEU A 8 16.20 5.23 -8.98
N SER A 9 15.51 5.29 -7.84
CA SER A 9 15.47 4.19 -6.89
C SER A 9 14.22 4.27 -6.01
N ALA A 10 13.98 3.22 -5.25
CA ALA A 10 13.05 3.20 -4.13
C ALA A 10 13.75 2.53 -2.93
N ASP A 11 13.18 2.64 -1.75
CA ASP A 11 13.74 1.98 -0.59
C ASP A 11 13.66 0.45 -0.70
N ARG A 12 14.34 -0.26 0.21
CA ARG A 12 14.43 -1.72 0.17
C ARG A 12 13.09 -2.41 0.31
N THR A 13 12.14 -1.85 1.06
CA THR A 13 10.83 -2.47 1.27
C THR A 13 10.02 -2.45 -0.02
N LEU A 14 10.10 -1.38 -0.78
CA LEU A 14 9.49 -1.24 -2.09
C LEU A 14 10.24 -2.01 -3.20
N MET A 15 11.52 -2.28 -2.98
CA MET A 15 12.40 -3.02 -3.89
C MET A 15 12.64 -4.46 -3.40
N SER A 16 11.58 -5.11 -2.91
CA SER A 16 11.62 -6.51 -2.45
C SER A 16 10.52 -7.34 -3.10
N PRO A 17 10.84 -8.54 -3.60
CA PRO A 17 9.83 -9.47 -4.10
C PRO A 17 9.09 -10.21 -2.98
N TYR A 18 9.43 -9.99 -1.70
CA TYR A 18 8.82 -10.66 -0.55
C TYR A 18 8.60 -12.17 -0.76
N ARG A 19 9.60 -12.82 -1.37
CA ARG A 19 9.59 -14.25 -1.75
C ARG A 19 8.38 -14.67 -2.59
N GLY A 20 7.80 -13.74 -3.35
CA GLY A 20 6.61 -13.97 -4.18
C GLY A 20 5.30 -14.00 -3.40
N ILE A 21 5.31 -13.61 -2.13
CA ILE A 21 4.11 -13.56 -1.28
C ILE A 21 3.67 -12.10 -1.13
N SER A 22 2.66 -11.69 -1.89
CA SER A 22 2.20 -10.29 -1.91
C SER A 22 1.75 -9.78 -0.54
N LEU A 23 1.05 -10.59 0.25
CA LEU A 23 0.66 -10.23 1.62
C LEU A 23 1.86 -10.00 2.55
N ALA A 24 3.04 -10.53 2.22
CA ALA A 24 4.23 -10.29 3.02
C ALA A 24 4.77 -8.85 2.86
N SER A 25 4.30 -8.08 1.88
CA SER A 25 4.65 -6.65 1.77
C SER A 25 4.24 -5.83 3.00
N PHE A 26 3.21 -6.24 3.72
CA PHE A 26 2.84 -5.61 5.01
C PHE A 26 3.94 -5.70 6.09
N PHE A 27 4.96 -6.56 5.91
CA PHE A 27 6.11 -6.56 6.82
C PHE A 27 6.96 -5.28 6.72
N GLY A 28 6.89 -4.52 5.62
CA GLY A 28 7.48 -3.19 5.53
C GLY A 28 6.92 -2.23 6.59
N CYS A 29 5.62 -2.34 6.88
CA CYS A 29 4.94 -1.55 7.90
C CYS A 29 5.21 -2.03 9.34
N ALA A 30 5.91 -3.17 9.53
CA ALA A 30 6.17 -3.72 10.86
C ALA A 30 7.17 -2.87 11.66
N PRO A 31 7.03 -2.85 13.00
CA PRO A 31 7.96 -2.11 13.86
C PRO A 31 9.41 -2.61 13.71
N ALA A 32 10.31 -1.69 13.39
CA ALA A 32 11.76 -1.89 13.30
C ALA A 32 12.45 -1.59 14.61
N ILE A 33 13.67 -2.14 14.78
CA ILE A 33 14.58 -1.73 15.86
C ILE A 33 15.35 -0.52 15.35
N ASP A 34 14.97 0.65 15.81
CA ASP A 34 15.70 1.88 15.53
C ASP A 34 16.43 2.35 16.79
N LEU A 35 17.74 2.16 16.81
CA LEU A 35 18.59 2.52 17.94
C LEU A 35 18.69 4.04 18.12
N ASN A 36 18.50 4.82 17.06
CA ASN A 36 18.58 6.28 17.10
C ASN A 36 17.36 6.92 17.77
N ARG A 37 16.23 6.19 17.78
CA ARG A 37 14.94 6.70 18.27
C ARG A 37 14.56 6.20 19.66
N SER A 38 15.26 5.21 20.21
CA SER A 38 14.83 4.54 21.43
C SER A 38 15.84 4.64 22.55
N HIS A 39 15.40 5.22 23.66
CA HIS A 39 16.12 5.17 24.94
C HIS A 39 15.99 3.81 25.65
N ASP A 40 15.18 2.88 25.12
CA ASP A 40 14.95 1.56 25.73
C ASP A 40 15.95 0.52 25.23
N SER A 41 16.40 -0.37 26.12
CA SER A 41 17.31 -1.42 25.74
C SER A 41 16.71 -2.36 24.69
N LEU A 42 17.53 -2.76 23.70
CA LEU A 42 17.18 -3.71 22.64
C LEU A 42 16.56 -5.01 23.21
N VAL A 43 17.15 -5.53 24.30
CA VAL A 43 16.70 -6.75 24.96
C VAL A 43 15.28 -6.60 25.50
N TYR A 44 14.93 -5.45 26.06
CA TYR A 44 13.60 -5.19 26.60
C TYR A 44 12.53 -5.15 25.51
N LYS A 45 12.82 -4.55 24.34
CA LYS A 45 11.89 -4.47 23.21
C LYS A 45 11.67 -5.81 22.51
N VAL A 46 12.75 -6.57 22.34
CA VAL A 46 12.66 -7.94 21.76
C VAL A 46 11.90 -8.88 22.68
N LEU A 47 12.19 -8.86 24.00
CA LEU A 47 11.51 -9.73 24.96
C LEU A 47 10.02 -9.41 25.11
N ARG A 48 9.59 -8.18 24.83
CA ARG A 48 8.17 -7.80 24.84
C ARG A 48 7.46 -7.97 23.49
N ASN A 49 8.15 -8.50 22.49
CA ASN A 49 7.61 -8.66 21.12
C ASN A 49 7.04 -7.35 20.52
N GLN A 50 7.64 -6.23 20.85
CA GLN A 50 7.19 -4.91 20.38
C GLN A 50 7.82 -4.52 19.03
N VAL A 51 8.80 -5.29 18.57
CA VAL A 51 9.51 -5.04 17.32
C VAL A 51 9.71 -6.35 16.55
N THR A 52 9.72 -6.29 15.24
CA THR A 52 10.06 -7.43 14.40
C THR A 52 11.58 -7.56 14.32
N PRO A 53 12.17 -8.72 14.70
CA PRO A 53 13.60 -8.90 14.60
C PRO A 53 14.11 -8.72 13.15
N LYS A 54 15.22 -7.98 12.99
CA LYS A 54 15.79 -7.68 11.65
C LYS A 54 16.10 -8.95 10.85
N LEU A 55 16.58 -10.02 11.49
CA LEU A 55 16.84 -11.30 10.81
C LEU A 55 15.57 -11.91 10.19
N LEU A 56 14.43 -11.82 10.90
CA LEU A 56 13.16 -12.29 10.36
C LEU A 56 12.68 -11.38 9.23
N PHE A 57 12.83 -10.07 9.41
CA PHE A 57 12.49 -9.09 8.38
C PHE A 57 13.34 -9.34 7.12
N ASP A 58 14.66 -9.44 7.23
CA ASP A 58 15.57 -9.66 6.10
C ASP A 58 15.31 -11.00 5.39
N PHE A 59 14.86 -12.01 6.12
CA PHE A 59 14.45 -13.28 5.52
C PHE A 59 13.18 -13.14 4.67
N ILE A 60 12.20 -12.36 5.12
CA ILE A 60 10.92 -12.15 4.42
C ILE A 60 11.10 -11.11 3.30
N CYS A 61 11.68 -9.96 3.63
CA CYS A 61 11.97 -8.86 2.74
C CYS A 61 13.35 -9.06 2.07
N ASN A 62 13.47 -10.10 1.26
CA ASN A 62 14.70 -10.34 0.52
C ASN A 62 14.92 -9.24 -0.54
N PRO A 63 16.18 -8.82 -0.76
CA PRO A 63 16.47 -7.81 -1.78
C PRO A 63 16.11 -8.31 -3.18
N ILE A 64 15.72 -7.38 -4.04
CA ILE A 64 15.45 -7.67 -5.45
C ILE A 64 16.73 -8.08 -6.16
N SER A 65 16.61 -8.81 -7.26
CA SER A 65 17.77 -9.15 -8.10
C SER A 65 18.36 -7.90 -8.79
N GLN A 66 19.65 -7.93 -9.02
CA GLN A 66 20.37 -6.82 -9.62
C GLN A 66 21.52 -7.29 -10.54
N THR A 67 21.81 -6.50 -11.57
CA THR A 67 22.92 -6.73 -12.50
C THR A 67 23.84 -5.50 -12.49
N GLY A 68 25.04 -5.65 -11.94
CA GLY A 68 26.01 -4.55 -11.84
C GLY A 68 25.56 -3.39 -10.94
N GLY A 69 24.61 -3.62 -10.03
CA GLY A 69 24.00 -2.61 -9.17
C GLY A 69 22.70 -1.99 -9.74
N ARG A 70 22.36 -2.28 -10.98
CA ARG A 70 21.07 -1.91 -11.58
C ARG A 70 20.01 -2.90 -11.11
N ALA A 71 18.82 -2.41 -10.77
CA ALA A 71 17.70 -3.27 -10.40
C ALA A 71 17.13 -3.98 -11.63
N ASP A 72 17.06 -5.30 -11.59
CA ASP A 72 16.48 -6.08 -12.70
C ASP A 72 14.96 -5.84 -12.76
N PHE A 73 14.30 -5.66 -11.61
CA PHE A 73 12.89 -5.28 -11.49
C PHE A 73 12.74 -4.02 -10.65
N ALA A 74 11.64 -3.28 -10.81
CA ALA A 74 11.34 -2.12 -9.98
C ALA A 74 9.83 -1.91 -9.83
N PRO A 75 9.38 -1.09 -8.86
CA PRO A 75 7.99 -0.67 -8.77
C PRO A 75 7.48 -0.13 -10.11
N TYR A 76 6.25 -0.48 -10.46
CA TYR A 76 5.68 -0.13 -11.76
C TYR A 76 5.70 1.38 -12.05
N GLY A 77 5.32 2.22 -11.06
CA GLY A 77 5.38 3.68 -11.20
C GLY A 77 6.79 4.19 -11.51
N LEU A 78 7.83 3.59 -10.90
CA LEU A 78 9.22 3.93 -11.16
C LEU A 78 9.63 3.56 -12.60
N ARG A 79 9.14 2.41 -13.12
CA ARG A 79 9.32 2.02 -14.54
C ARG A 79 8.63 2.97 -15.50
N LYS A 80 7.49 3.56 -15.10
CA LYS A 80 6.81 4.59 -15.90
C LYS A 80 7.65 5.87 -15.99
N ILE A 81 8.24 6.32 -14.89
CA ILE A 81 9.13 7.48 -14.89
C ILE A 81 10.38 7.22 -15.75
N GLU A 82 11.01 6.03 -15.61
CA GLU A 82 12.10 5.62 -16.48
C GLU A 82 11.71 5.72 -17.97
N ALA A 83 10.55 5.18 -18.33
CA ALA A 83 10.06 5.20 -19.71
C ALA A 83 9.75 6.62 -20.20
N SER A 84 9.21 7.49 -19.34
CA SER A 84 8.92 8.89 -19.66
C SER A 84 10.19 9.67 -19.96
N LEU A 85 11.24 9.49 -19.15
CA LEU A 85 12.53 10.12 -19.36
C LEU A 85 13.19 9.69 -20.69
N ILE A 86 13.11 8.39 -21.01
CA ILE A 86 13.64 7.86 -22.27
C ILE A 86 12.86 8.41 -23.46
N ARG A 87 11.52 8.44 -23.38
CA ARG A 87 10.67 9.07 -24.42
C ARG A 87 11.05 10.53 -24.65
N ASP A 88 11.38 11.25 -23.58
CA ASP A 88 11.69 12.69 -23.61
C ASP A 88 13.14 12.97 -24.03
N GLY A 89 13.89 11.93 -24.47
CA GLY A 89 15.17 12.07 -25.14
C GLY A 89 16.40 11.80 -24.28
N TYR A 90 16.24 11.25 -23.06
CA TYR A 90 17.38 10.64 -22.37
C TYR A 90 17.72 9.30 -23.02
N SER A 91 19.03 8.99 -23.14
CA SER A 91 19.44 7.66 -23.59
C SER A 91 19.21 6.63 -22.49
N ARG A 92 19.10 5.34 -22.86
CA ARG A 92 19.01 4.24 -21.87
C ARG A 92 20.22 4.13 -20.95
N GLU A 93 21.36 4.69 -21.36
CA GLU A 93 22.58 4.73 -20.55
C GLU A 93 22.56 5.89 -19.55
N ASP A 94 21.88 6.98 -19.89
CA ASP A 94 21.75 8.17 -19.04
C ASP A 94 20.70 8.00 -17.93
N VAL A 95 19.80 7.00 -18.02
CA VAL A 95 18.79 6.70 -16.98
C VAL A 95 19.06 5.34 -16.38
N VAL A 96 19.23 5.30 -15.05
CA VAL A 96 19.48 4.07 -14.30
C VAL A 96 18.47 3.91 -13.19
N VAL A 97 17.78 2.77 -13.16
CA VAL A 97 17.07 2.34 -11.95
C VAL A 97 18.03 1.53 -11.10
N ALA A 98 18.53 2.14 -10.04
CA ALA A 98 19.54 1.56 -9.17
C ALA A 98 18.88 0.70 -8.07
N HIS A 99 19.51 -0.43 -7.75
CA HIS A 99 19.20 -1.16 -6.55
C HIS A 99 19.56 -0.31 -5.31
N PRO A 100 18.70 -0.17 -4.30
CA PRO A 100 18.90 0.76 -3.18
C PRO A 100 20.24 0.55 -2.44
N GLU A 101 20.69 -0.70 -2.31
CA GLU A 101 21.95 -1.01 -1.64
C GLU A 101 23.20 -0.66 -2.47
N TYR A 102 23.02 -0.39 -3.77
CA TYR A 102 24.12 -0.06 -4.70
C TYR A 102 24.00 1.34 -5.31
N ILE A 103 23.04 2.14 -4.90
CA ILE A 103 22.76 3.47 -5.48
C ILE A 103 23.99 4.38 -5.49
N GLU A 104 24.85 4.27 -4.48
CA GLU A 104 26.07 5.06 -4.33
C GLU A 104 27.07 4.89 -5.50
N ARG A 105 26.97 3.79 -6.27
CA ARG A 105 27.82 3.52 -7.43
C ARG A 105 27.48 4.40 -8.64
N PHE A 106 26.26 4.92 -8.69
CA PHE A 106 25.72 5.62 -9.85
C PHE A 106 25.68 7.13 -9.67
N ILE A 107 25.92 7.65 -8.46
CA ILE A 107 25.88 9.09 -8.16
C ILE A 107 27.29 9.66 -8.27
N GLY A 108 27.46 10.62 -9.20
CA GLY A 108 28.74 11.27 -9.46
C GLY A 108 28.60 12.66 -10.08
N PRO A 109 29.71 13.26 -10.54
CA PRO A 109 29.71 14.64 -11.04
C PRO A 109 28.79 14.89 -12.24
N GLU A 110 28.58 13.87 -13.10
CA GLU A 110 27.71 13.97 -14.27
C GLU A 110 26.22 13.72 -13.93
N THR A 111 25.91 13.26 -12.72
CA THR A 111 24.54 13.00 -12.30
C THR A 111 23.81 14.32 -12.07
N GLU A 112 22.75 14.55 -12.83
CA GLU A 112 21.92 15.75 -12.78
C GLU A 112 20.82 15.60 -11.72
N VAL A 113 20.22 14.39 -11.65
CA VAL A 113 19.07 14.12 -10.79
C VAL A 113 19.15 12.72 -10.16
N VAL A 114 18.73 12.66 -8.89
CA VAL A 114 18.41 11.42 -8.19
C VAL A 114 16.92 11.45 -7.84
N GLY A 115 16.14 10.54 -8.42
CA GLY A 115 14.70 10.42 -8.16
C GLY A 115 14.41 9.25 -7.21
N THR A 116 13.61 9.50 -6.16
CA THR A 116 13.14 8.47 -5.23
C THR A 116 11.65 8.25 -5.37
N TYR A 117 11.23 6.98 -5.33
CA TYR A 117 9.84 6.56 -5.35
C TYR A 117 9.41 6.17 -3.93
N GLU A 118 8.41 6.87 -3.38
CA GLU A 118 8.10 6.79 -1.96
C GLU A 118 6.60 6.53 -1.72
N MET A 119 6.30 5.46 -0.96
CA MET A 119 4.92 5.08 -0.63
C MET A 119 4.54 5.42 0.81
N ASP A 120 5.41 5.13 1.76
CA ASP A 120 5.17 5.40 3.19
C ASP A 120 6.46 5.88 3.90
N PRO A 121 7.06 6.98 3.40
CA PRO A 121 8.40 7.40 3.78
C PRO A 121 8.55 7.80 5.25
N LEU A 122 7.49 8.28 5.87
CA LEU A 122 7.47 8.69 7.28
C LEU A 122 6.62 7.75 8.16
N GLY A 123 6.14 6.63 7.62
CA GLY A 123 5.34 5.67 8.36
C GLY A 123 3.96 6.20 8.77
N MET A 124 3.35 7.06 7.96
CA MET A 124 2.04 7.65 8.23
C MET A 124 0.91 6.97 7.46
N GLY A 125 1.22 5.95 6.67
CA GLY A 125 0.20 5.16 5.98
C GLY A 125 -0.69 4.38 6.96
N PRO A 126 -1.96 4.07 6.60
CA PRO A 126 -2.92 3.44 7.50
C PRO A 126 -2.43 2.12 8.12
N VAL A 127 -1.72 1.30 7.35
CA VAL A 127 -1.15 0.02 7.82
C VAL A 127 -0.07 0.27 8.85
N THR A 128 0.88 1.16 8.53
CA THR A 128 2.00 1.49 9.41
C THR A 128 1.54 2.15 10.70
N MET A 129 0.61 3.10 10.61
CA MET A 129 -0.01 3.72 11.79
C MET A 129 -0.64 2.67 12.71
N THR A 130 -1.29 1.64 12.14
CA THR A 130 -1.86 0.54 12.91
C THR A 130 -0.79 -0.30 13.59
N PHE A 131 0.22 -0.76 12.84
CA PHE A 131 1.22 -1.70 13.34
C PHE A 131 2.25 -1.07 14.27
N THR A 132 2.50 0.23 14.12
CA THR A 132 3.42 1.00 14.98
C THR A 132 2.72 1.70 16.14
N TYR A 133 1.43 1.43 16.35
CA TYR A 133 0.61 2.06 17.41
C TYR A 133 0.62 3.60 17.34
N GLY A 134 0.28 4.14 16.15
CA GLY A 134 0.30 5.59 15.93
C GLY A 134 1.72 6.15 15.94
N ARG A 135 2.66 5.41 15.32
CA ARG A 135 4.08 5.79 15.18
C ARG A 135 4.86 5.90 16.51
N LYS A 136 4.43 5.21 17.55
CA LYS A 136 5.26 5.03 18.75
C LYS A 136 6.55 4.24 18.49
N GLN A 137 6.62 3.60 17.32
CA GLN A 137 7.77 2.84 16.85
C GLN A 137 8.04 3.19 15.37
N THR A 138 9.32 3.19 14.98
CA THR A 138 9.72 3.32 13.57
C THR A 138 9.32 2.06 12.80
N SER A 139 8.75 2.20 11.60
CA SER A 139 8.52 1.07 10.69
C SER A 139 9.77 0.73 9.89
N TYR A 140 9.79 -0.46 9.27
CA TYR A 140 10.86 -0.79 8.31
C TYR A 140 10.79 0.07 7.05
N ASP A 141 9.60 0.49 6.61
CA ASP A 141 9.44 1.41 5.47
C ASP A 141 10.16 2.73 5.76
N GLU A 142 9.87 3.35 6.90
CA GLU A 142 10.53 4.58 7.36
C GLU A 142 12.04 4.38 7.54
N PHE A 143 12.46 3.26 8.15
CA PHE A 143 13.86 2.95 8.39
C PHE A 143 14.67 2.85 7.09
N TYR A 144 14.17 2.08 6.11
CA TYR A 144 14.89 1.89 4.84
C TYR A 144 14.77 3.07 3.89
N ASN A 145 13.68 3.83 3.95
CA ASN A 145 13.61 5.11 3.23
C ASN A 145 14.69 6.07 3.73
N ARG A 146 14.83 6.23 5.04
CA ARG A 146 15.90 7.02 5.64
C ARG A 146 17.29 6.51 5.23
N GLU A 147 17.51 5.20 5.28
CA GLU A 147 18.80 4.61 4.86
C GLU A 147 19.13 4.93 3.38
N LEU A 148 18.13 4.85 2.48
CA LEU A 148 18.30 5.21 1.08
C LEU A 148 18.80 6.65 0.92
N HIS A 149 18.16 7.58 1.59
CA HIS A 149 18.54 9.00 1.50
C HIS A 149 19.90 9.28 2.12
N MET A 150 20.25 8.65 3.22
CA MET A 150 21.61 8.72 3.79
C MET A 150 22.67 8.22 2.81
N ARG A 151 22.39 7.15 2.06
CA ARG A 151 23.28 6.65 1.00
C ARG A 151 23.44 7.66 -0.14
N ILE A 152 22.34 8.28 -0.57
CA ILE A 152 22.36 9.34 -1.60
C ILE A 152 23.26 10.49 -1.16
N ASN A 153 23.05 11.01 0.05
CA ASN A 153 23.84 12.12 0.58
C ASN A 153 25.35 11.78 0.68
N ARG A 154 25.67 10.63 1.27
CA ARG A 154 27.08 10.16 1.33
C ARG A 154 27.73 10.05 -0.04
N ALA A 155 26.97 9.57 -1.05
CA ALA A 155 27.49 9.49 -2.41
C ALA A 155 27.73 10.88 -3.01
N LYS A 156 26.81 11.82 -2.83
CA LYS A 156 26.98 13.21 -3.27
C LYS A 156 28.21 13.86 -2.65
N GLU A 157 28.35 13.75 -1.33
CA GLU A 157 29.51 14.28 -0.60
C GLU A 157 30.83 13.66 -1.07
N ARG A 158 30.88 12.33 -1.18
CA ARG A 158 32.11 11.61 -1.62
C ARG A 158 32.53 11.97 -3.03
N THR A 159 31.59 12.20 -3.93
CA THR A 159 31.88 12.43 -5.36
C THR A 159 31.87 13.89 -5.75
N GLY A 160 31.47 14.80 -4.87
CA GLY A 160 31.26 16.21 -5.21
C GLY A 160 30.06 16.43 -6.16
N SER A 161 29.08 15.52 -6.17
CA SER A 161 27.93 15.62 -7.06
C SER A 161 26.96 16.72 -6.63
N ASN A 162 26.54 17.54 -7.58
CA ASN A 162 25.51 18.58 -7.42
C ASN A 162 24.12 18.08 -7.86
N ALA A 163 23.92 16.75 -7.99
CA ALA A 163 22.66 16.17 -8.40
C ALA A 163 21.50 16.69 -7.53
N LYS A 164 20.38 17.02 -8.18
CA LYS A 164 19.13 17.37 -7.49
C LYS A 164 18.46 16.11 -6.99
N VAL A 165 17.98 16.10 -5.74
CA VAL A 165 17.21 15.00 -5.18
C VAL A 165 15.72 15.31 -5.28
N VAL A 166 14.98 14.42 -5.94
CA VAL A 166 13.56 14.61 -6.21
C VAL A 166 12.79 13.39 -5.70
N ALA A 167 11.88 13.59 -4.76
CA ALA A 167 11.00 12.55 -4.27
C ALA A 167 9.62 12.63 -4.94
N GLY A 168 9.07 11.48 -5.29
CA GLY A 168 7.76 11.36 -5.92
C GLY A 168 7.00 10.12 -5.44
N ALA A 169 5.84 9.91 -5.99
CA ALA A 169 4.84 8.88 -5.69
C ALA A 169 3.87 9.25 -4.57
N SER A 170 2.98 8.29 -4.25
CA SER A 170 1.81 8.54 -3.41
C SER A 170 2.12 8.88 -1.95
N GLY A 171 3.32 8.59 -1.45
CA GLY A 171 3.70 8.86 -0.06
C GLY A 171 4.19 10.28 0.21
N THR A 172 4.45 11.08 -0.83
CA THR A 172 5.04 12.42 -0.65
C THR A 172 4.16 13.43 0.08
N TRP A 173 2.84 13.18 0.18
CA TRP A 173 1.94 13.98 1.01
C TRP A 173 2.37 14.01 2.48
N GLN A 174 3.04 12.98 2.95
CA GLN A 174 3.51 12.89 4.34
C GLN A 174 4.51 13.98 4.69
N TYR A 175 5.32 14.40 3.74
CA TYR A 175 6.27 15.50 3.91
C TYR A 175 5.62 16.88 3.92
N ASN A 176 4.40 16.96 3.46
CA ASN A 176 3.62 18.19 3.38
C ASN A 176 2.70 18.39 4.59
N TYR A 177 2.80 17.50 5.56
CA TYR A 177 1.99 17.56 6.76
C TYR A 177 2.44 18.71 7.66
N ASP A 178 1.48 19.31 8.42
CA ASP A 178 1.74 20.42 9.34
C ASP A 178 2.92 20.07 10.28
N PRO A 179 3.99 20.90 10.33
CA PRO A 179 5.13 20.68 11.21
C PRO A 179 4.76 20.50 12.69
N GLY A 180 3.72 21.20 13.17
CA GLY A 180 3.22 21.04 14.53
C GLY A 180 2.69 19.62 14.79
N LYS A 181 1.98 19.04 13.82
CA LYS A 181 1.52 17.64 13.91
C LYS A 181 2.66 16.64 13.72
N ILE A 182 3.66 16.99 12.93
CA ILE A 182 4.89 16.21 12.80
C ILE A 182 5.58 16.08 14.16
N GLU A 183 5.62 17.14 14.96
CA GLU A 183 6.16 17.10 16.32
C GLU A 183 5.31 16.27 17.28
N GLU A 184 4.00 16.48 17.27
CA GLU A 184 3.06 15.73 18.10
C GLU A 184 3.20 14.21 17.89
N TYR A 185 3.48 13.79 16.66
CA TYR A 185 3.75 12.38 16.32
C TYR A 185 5.23 11.96 16.48
N GLY A 186 6.09 12.80 17.04
CA GLY A 186 7.50 12.48 17.28
C GLY A 186 8.37 12.39 16.04
N LEU A 187 7.97 13.02 14.94
CA LEU A 187 8.67 13.03 13.65
C LEU A 187 9.82 14.03 13.55
N TYR A 188 9.86 14.98 14.44
CA TYR A 188 10.79 16.10 14.40
C TYR A 188 12.26 15.67 14.39
N GLY A 189 12.61 14.65 15.16
CA GLY A 189 13.97 14.13 15.17
C GLY A 189 14.43 13.51 13.83
N ILE A 190 13.47 13.16 12.95
CA ILE A 190 13.78 12.67 11.60
C ILE A 190 13.98 13.84 10.66
N ILE A 191 13.27 14.94 10.86
CA ILE A 191 13.31 16.12 9.98
C ILE A 191 14.45 17.07 10.37
N GLU A 192 14.74 17.25 11.66
CA GLU A 192 15.83 18.10 12.15
C GLU A 192 17.16 17.36 12.38
N GLY A 193 17.12 16.02 12.47
CA GLY A 193 18.30 15.20 12.75
C GLY A 193 19.15 14.95 11.52
N GLU A 194 19.69 13.75 11.45
CA GLU A 194 20.63 13.29 10.40
C GLU A 194 20.10 13.40 8.95
N LEU A 195 18.80 13.61 8.74
CA LEU A 195 18.20 13.75 7.44
C LEU A 195 18.27 15.17 6.88
N GLY A 196 18.76 16.16 7.64
CA GLY A 196 18.97 17.53 7.15
C GLY A 196 17.80 18.10 6.38
N GLY A 197 16.61 18.09 6.99
CA GLY A 197 15.47 18.92 6.62
C GLY A 197 14.84 18.69 5.26
N ILE A 198 13.84 17.81 5.24
CA ILE A 198 12.61 18.14 4.53
C ILE A 198 11.84 19.00 5.51
N GLY A 199 12.38 20.01 5.74
CA GLY A 199 11.73 21.04 6.43
C GLY A 199 11.84 22.19 5.49
N PRO A 200 11.13 23.15 5.81
CA PRO A 200 11.36 24.49 5.36
C PRO A 200 12.84 24.82 5.46
N GLU A 201 13.34 25.59 4.53
CA GLU A 201 14.68 26.14 4.64
C GLU A 201 14.80 26.82 5.99
N LEU A 202 15.57 26.20 6.89
CA LEU A 202 16.10 26.94 8.02
C LEU A 202 17.09 27.91 7.43
N ASP A 203 16.83 29.19 7.55
CA ASP A 203 17.78 30.23 7.16
C ASP A 203 19.15 29.92 7.74
N GLY A 204 20.05 29.45 6.90
CA GLY A 204 21.48 29.47 7.10
C GLY A 204 22.20 28.24 7.65
N ALA A 205 21.59 27.11 7.99
CA ALA A 205 22.34 25.95 8.44
C ALA A 205 21.56 24.64 8.37
N GLY A 206 21.48 24.00 7.21
CA GLY A 206 21.01 22.65 7.08
C GLY A 206 21.05 22.17 5.65
N SER A 207 21.67 21.05 5.39
CA SER A 207 21.62 20.41 4.07
C SER A 207 20.18 20.01 3.76
N LYS A 208 19.63 20.54 2.66
CA LYS A 208 18.32 20.17 2.15
C LYS A 208 18.34 18.71 1.74
N PHE A 209 17.42 17.93 2.27
CA PHE A 209 17.33 16.50 1.92
C PHE A 209 16.76 16.29 0.52
N PHE A 210 15.74 17.07 0.17
CA PHE A 210 15.18 17.13 -1.17
C PHE A 210 15.29 18.54 -1.78
N ASP A 211 15.61 18.57 -3.06
CA ASP A 211 15.49 19.78 -3.86
C ASP A 211 14.05 20.00 -4.33
N ALA A 212 13.26 18.91 -4.45
CA ALA A 212 11.84 19.00 -4.78
C ALA A 212 11.06 17.77 -4.33
N LEU A 213 9.80 17.98 -3.95
CA LEU A 213 8.78 16.97 -3.75
C LEU A 213 7.75 17.10 -4.88
N ILE A 214 7.33 15.96 -5.44
CA ILE A 214 6.39 15.92 -6.55
C ILE A 214 5.13 15.20 -6.13
N GLY A 215 3.99 15.90 -6.18
CA GLY A 215 2.66 15.34 -6.08
C GLY A 215 2.01 15.26 -7.45
N GLY A 216 1.20 14.23 -7.69
CA GLY A 216 0.48 14.02 -8.93
C GLY A 216 1.13 13.04 -9.91
N GLU A 217 0.59 13.00 -11.12
CA GLU A 217 1.00 12.08 -12.18
C GLU A 217 2.07 12.70 -13.07
N LEU A 218 3.26 12.13 -13.07
CA LEU A 218 4.46 12.75 -13.64
C LEU A 218 4.80 12.27 -15.07
N GLU A 219 4.07 11.30 -15.61
CA GLU A 219 4.46 10.59 -16.82
C GLU A 219 4.49 11.46 -18.09
N THR A 220 3.78 12.58 -18.11
CA THR A 220 3.80 13.52 -19.24
C THR A 220 4.63 14.75 -19.00
N ALA A 221 5.06 14.96 -17.77
CA ALA A 221 5.91 16.08 -17.42
C ALA A 221 7.36 15.60 -17.32
N ASN A 222 8.26 16.33 -17.94
CA ASN A 222 9.66 16.24 -17.60
C ASN A 222 9.98 17.37 -16.63
N PRO A 223 10.00 17.11 -15.33
CA PRO A 223 10.25 18.14 -14.32
C PRO A 223 11.62 18.79 -14.48
N PHE A 224 12.48 18.23 -15.32
CA PHE A 224 13.86 18.68 -15.53
C PHE A 224 14.03 19.54 -16.79
N LYS A 225 13.10 19.44 -17.75
CA LYS A 225 13.20 20.16 -19.03
C LYS A 225 12.14 21.24 -19.25
N LYS A 226 10.99 21.15 -18.63
CA LYS A 226 9.89 22.10 -18.78
C LYS A 226 9.48 22.61 -17.41
N SER A 227 9.20 23.87 -17.29
CA SER A 227 8.63 24.51 -16.10
C SER A 227 7.12 24.73 -16.30
N PRO A 228 6.27 23.68 -16.27
CA PRO A 228 4.84 23.87 -16.17
C PRO A 228 4.35 23.70 -14.73
N PHE A 229 5.26 23.54 -13.75
CA PHE A 229 4.91 23.27 -12.38
C PHE A 229 4.47 24.53 -11.68
N LYS A 230 3.29 24.46 -11.06
CA LYS A 230 2.93 25.40 -10.01
C LYS A 230 3.79 25.07 -8.79
N VAL A 231 4.84 25.83 -8.58
CA VAL A 231 5.64 25.72 -7.36
C VAL A 231 4.84 26.41 -6.26
N GLU A 232 4.35 25.63 -5.33
CA GLU A 232 3.75 26.15 -4.12
C GLU A 232 4.84 26.21 -3.04
N ILE A 233 5.18 27.41 -2.60
CA ILE A 233 6.05 27.60 -1.43
C ILE A 233 5.09 27.67 -0.24
N LYS A 234 5.17 26.68 0.65
CA LYS A 234 4.44 26.72 1.92
C LYS A 234 5.32 27.33 2.98
N GLU A 235 4.81 28.38 3.60
CA GLU A 235 5.43 29.00 4.75
C GLU A 235 4.77 28.48 6.03
N PHE A 236 5.58 28.11 7.00
CA PHE A 236 5.10 27.75 8.34
C PHE A 236 5.88 28.60 9.34
N THR A 237 5.24 29.06 10.37
CA THR A 237 5.89 29.77 11.47
C THR A 237 5.77 28.95 12.75
N ARG A 238 6.91 28.68 13.39
CA ARG A 238 6.97 28.00 14.67
C ARG A 238 8.10 28.59 15.53
N GLU A 239 7.84 28.84 16.79
CA GLU A 239 8.83 29.41 17.73
C GLU A 239 9.56 30.63 17.13
N ASP A 240 8.80 31.52 16.48
CA ASP A 240 9.30 32.74 15.78
C ASP A 240 10.24 32.46 14.59
N LYS A 241 10.31 31.22 14.11
CA LYS A 241 11.05 30.87 12.88
C LYS A 241 10.08 30.57 11.75
N THR A 242 10.35 31.18 10.59
CA THR A 242 9.60 30.90 9.36
C THR A 242 10.36 29.88 8.53
N TYR A 243 9.62 28.90 8.04
CA TYR A 243 10.12 27.78 7.26
C TYR A 243 9.50 27.81 5.87
N HIS A 244 10.29 27.53 4.83
CA HIS A 244 9.85 27.51 3.44
C HIS A 244 10.08 26.13 2.84
N GLY A 245 9.03 25.44 2.46
CA GLY A 245 9.08 24.16 1.75
C GLY A 245 8.73 24.31 0.28
N ARG A 246 9.51 23.70 -0.60
CA ARG A 246 9.23 23.65 -2.03
C ARG A 246 8.45 22.39 -2.36
N PHE A 247 7.15 22.54 -2.63
CA PHE A 247 6.28 21.45 -3.06
C PHE A 247 5.81 21.73 -4.49
N ILE A 248 6.05 20.76 -5.38
CA ILE A 248 5.66 20.85 -6.78
C ILE A 248 4.42 20.01 -6.98
N HIS A 249 3.26 20.65 -7.15
CA HIS A 249 2.05 19.98 -7.57
C HIS A 249 1.97 19.95 -9.08
N TYR A 250 1.76 18.76 -9.61
CA TYR A 250 1.47 18.56 -11.02
C TYR A 250 -0.01 18.19 -11.16
N TRP A 251 -0.78 19.06 -11.80
CA TRP A 251 -2.23 18.95 -11.91
C TRP A 251 -2.71 18.42 -13.26
N ASP A 252 -1.79 18.28 -14.24
CA ASP A 252 -2.17 17.71 -15.51
C ASP A 252 -2.36 16.21 -15.37
N GLU A 253 -3.54 15.76 -15.71
CA GLU A 253 -3.91 14.37 -15.71
C GLU A 253 -3.70 13.83 -17.12
N PRO A 254 -2.58 13.11 -17.37
CA PRO A 254 -2.29 12.63 -18.71
C PRO A 254 -3.39 11.71 -19.21
N SER A 255 -3.74 11.82 -20.48
CA SER A 255 -4.52 10.80 -21.12
C SER A 255 -3.75 9.47 -21.13
N VAL A 256 -4.45 8.34 -21.11
CA VAL A 256 -3.79 7.04 -21.11
C VAL A 256 -2.88 6.81 -22.33
N ASP A 257 -3.14 7.51 -23.43
CA ASP A 257 -2.31 7.43 -24.66
C ASP A 257 -0.97 8.16 -24.48
N GLU A 258 -0.93 9.21 -23.67
CA GLU A 258 0.29 9.97 -23.37
C GLU A 258 1.21 9.26 -22.38
N ILE A 259 0.69 8.33 -21.57
CA ILE A 259 1.47 7.57 -20.62
C ILE A 259 2.30 6.51 -21.38
N PRO A 260 3.63 6.51 -21.31
CA PRO A 260 4.45 5.57 -22.08
C PRO A 260 4.29 4.13 -21.60
N LEU A 261 4.60 3.17 -22.48
CA LEU A 261 4.81 1.78 -22.09
C LEU A 261 6.08 1.70 -21.23
N ILE A 262 6.10 0.78 -20.26
CA ILE A 262 7.35 0.46 -19.54
C ILE A 262 8.41 -0.03 -20.55
N VAL A 263 9.69 0.14 -20.24
CA VAL A 263 10.80 -0.30 -21.11
C VAL A 263 11.62 -1.43 -20.50
N ASN A 264 11.47 -1.64 -19.19
CA ASN A 264 12.08 -2.71 -18.40
C ASN A 264 11.02 -3.33 -17.48
N PRO A 265 11.24 -4.57 -16.99
CA PRO A 265 10.21 -5.29 -16.26
C PRO A 265 9.86 -4.68 -14.90
N SER A 266 8.58 -4.71 -14.59
CA SER A 266 8.03 -4.31 -13.30
C SER A 266 8.09 -5.47 -12.31
N MET A 267 8.08 -5.15 -11.01
CA MET A 267 7.98 -6.15 -9.96
C MET A 267 6.69 -6.94 -10.05
N HIS A 268 6.77 -8.24 -9.82
CA HIS A 268 5.63 -9.18 -9.86
C HIS A 268 4.86 -9.20 -11.19
N GLY A 269 5.41 -8.67 -12.28
CA GLY A 269 4.69 -8.52 -13.53
C GLY A 269 3.52 -7.53 -13.44
N MET A 270 3.64 -6.53 -12.56
CA MET A 270 2.59 -5.54 -12.38
C MET A 270 2.38 -4.74 -13.66
N ILE A 271 1.12 -4.61 -14.05
CA ILE A 271 0.64 -3.76 -15.13
C ILE A 271 -0.55 -2.95 -14.65
N GLU A 272 -0.78 -1.81 -15.24
CA GLU A 272 -1.90 -0.93 -14.90
C GLU A 272 -2.96 -0.99 -15.98
N VAL A 273 -4.23 -1.13 -15.61
CA VAL A 273 -5.36 -1.18 -16.55
C VAL A 273 -6.28 0.02 -16.44
N MET A 274 -6.21 0.75 -15.34
CA MET A 274 -7.05 1.94 -15.12
C MET A 274 -6.48 2.83 -14.03
N ARG A 275 -6.91 4.09 -14.01
CA ARG A 275 -6.69 5.08 -12.94
C ARG A 275 -8.00 5.72 -12.53
N GLY A 276 -8.16 5.95 -11.21
CA GLY A 276 -9.38 6.45 -10.63
C GLY A 276 -10.48 5.38 -10.59
N CYS A 277 -11.45 5.53 -9.69
CA CYS A 277 -12.57 4.60 -9.59
C CYS A 277 -13.95 5.29 -9.70
N GLY A 278 -14.03 6.61 -9.54
CA GLY A 278 -15.26 7.39 -9.65
C GLY A 278 -16.32 7.11 -8.57
N ARG A 279 -16.01 6.32 -7.53
CA ARG A 279 -16.98 5.95 -6.48
C ARG A 279 -17.20 7.02 -5.43
N GLY A 280 -16.25 7.91 -5.20
CA GLY A 280 -16.43 9.07 -4.33
C GLY A 280 -16.34 8.78 -2.83
N CYS A 281 -15.63 7.73 -2.40
CA CYS A 281 -15.36 7.47 -0.99
C CYS A 281 -14.57 8.63 -0.39
N LYS A 282 -15.08 9.23 0.70
CA LYS A 282 -14.52 10.48 1.25
C LYS A 282 -13.12 10.33 1.85
N PHE A 283 -12.80 9.15 2.35
CA PHE A 283 -11.54 8.78 2.98
C PHE A 283 -10.46 8.28 2.00
N CYS A 284 -10.75 8.31 0.69
CA CYS A 284 -9.88 7.70 -0.31
C CYS A 284 -9.31 8.76 -1.26
N ASP A 285 -7.99 8.78 -1.41
CA ASP A 285 -7.29 9.69 -2.30
C ASP A 285 -7.57 9.42 -3.79
N VAL A 286 -7.83 8.15 -4.13
CA VAL A 286 -8.20 7.73 -5.50
C VAL A 286 -9.47 8.42 -6.01
N THR A 287 -10.36 8.84 -5.10
CA THR A 287 -11.57 9.60 -5.42
C THR A 287 -11.26 10.90 -6.17
N LEU A 288 -10.09 11.49 -5.93
CA LEU A 288 -9.67 12.75 -6.54
C LEU A 288 -9.14 12.57 -7.97
N ARG A 289 -8.95 11.33 -8.42
CA ARG A 289 -8.43 11.03 -9.77
C ARG A 289 -9.57 10.78 -10.75
N PRO A 290 -9.51 11.33 -11.97
CA PRO A 290 -10.48 11.01 -13.01
C PRO A 290 -10.35 9.55 -13.45
N LEU A 291 -11.49 8.96 -13.76
CA LEU A 291 -11.57 7.59 -14.24
C LEU A 291 -11.08 7.50 -15.69
N ARG A 292 -10.02 6.71 -15.92
CA ARG A 292 -9.39 6.48 -17.22
C ARG A 292 -9.03 5.00 -17.37
N TYR A 293 -9.13 4.47 -18.59
CA TYR A 293 -8.88 3.05 -18.89
C TYR A 293 -7.77 2.92 -19.92
N TYR A 294 -6.88 1.95 -19.71
CA TYR A 294 -5.89 1.59 -20.70
C TYR A 294 -6.51 0.67 -21.75
N PRO A 295 -6.25 0.91 -23.06
CA PRO A 295 -6.63 -0.02 -24.12
C PRO A 295 -5.98 -1.39 -23.91
N VAL A 296 -6.71 -2.46 -24.26
CA VAL A 296 -6.25 -3.85 -24.06
C VAL A 296 -4.92 -4.10 -24.76
N GLU A 297 -4.70 -3.54 -25.95
CA GLU A 297 -3.46 -3.68 -26.71
C GLU A 297 -2.26 -3.08 -25.98
N LYS A 298 -2.47 -2.00 -25.22
CA LYS A 298 -1.43 -1.37 -24.40
C LYS A 298 -1.07 -2.25 -23.20
N VAL A 299 -2.06 -2.83 -22.57
CA VAL A 299 -1.91 -3.79 -21.47
C VAL A 299 -1.12 -5.03 -21.92
N ILE A 300 -1.49 -5.61 -23.09
CA ILE A 300 -0.81 -6.76 -23.69
C ILE A 300 0.69 -6.45 -23.91
N LYS A 301 1.01 -5.30 -24.51
CA LYS A 301 2.40 -4.90 -24.76
C LYS A 301 3.24 -4.82 -23.48
N GLU A 302 2.68 -4.37 -22.39
CA GLU A 302 3.41 -4.32 -21.12
C GLU A 302 3.61 -5.71 -20.49
N ILE A 303 2.64 -6.62 -20.67
CA ILE A 303 2.82 -8.03 -20.30
C ILE A 303 3.96 -8.64 -21.12
N GLU A 304 3.98 -8.42 -22.44
CA GLU A 304 5.04 -8.92 -23.31
C GLU A 304 6.44 -8.40 -22.90
N ILE A 305 6.54 -7.14 -22.44
CA ILE A 305 7.79 -6.58 -21.90
C ILE A 305 8.21 -7.31 -20.63
N ASN A 306 7.29 -7.53 -19.70
CA ASN A 306 7.53 -8.28 -18.47
C ASN A 306 7.96 -9.73 -18.76
N MET A 307 7.33 -10.39 -19.73
CA MET A 307 7.71 -11.74 -20.17
C MET A 307 9.08 -11.76 -20.81
N LYS A 308 9.32 -10.88 -21.79
CA LYS A 308 10.54 -10.87 -22.62
C LYS A 308 11.79 -10.51 -21.81
N TYR A 309 11.72 -9.49 -21.00
CA TYR A 309 12.89 -8.94 -20.29
C TYR A 309 12.97 -9.39 -18.83
N GLY A 310 11.83 -9.79 -18.22
CA GLY A 310 11.78 -10.26 -16.85
C GLY A 310 11.64 -11.77 -16.70
N GLY A 311 11.36 -12.50 -17.79
CA GLY A 311 11.08 -13.94 -17.72
C GLY A 311 9.83 -14.25 -16.88
N LEU A 312 8.94 -13.28 -16.71
CA LEU A 312 7.75 -13.42 -15.86
C LEU A 312 6.65 -14.15 -16.62
N ASN A 313 5.96 -15.04 -15.94
CA ASN A 313 4.85 -15.82 -16.45
C ASN A 313 3.53 -15.50 -15.73
N ASN A 314 3.41 -14.28 -15.25
CA ASN A 314 2.24 -13.78 -14.54
C ASN A 314 2.03 -12.29 -14.82
N ALA A 315 0.78 -11.84 -14.70
CA ALA A 315 0.44 -10.43 -14.70
C ALA A 315 -0.35 -10.08 -13.44
N TRP A 316 0.16 -9.11 -12.68
CA TRP A 316 -0.57 -8.54 -11.55
C TRP A 316 -1.27 -7.26 -12.03
N VAL A 317 -2.58 -7.35 -12.17
CA VAL A 317 -3.41 -6.32 -12.80
C VAL A 317 -3.75 -5.23 -11.80
N HIS A 318 -3.00 -4.13 -11.83
CA HIS A 318 -3.29 -2.99 -10.98
C HIS A 318 -4.52 -2.23 -11.48
N SER A 319 -5.46 -2.05 -10.57
CA SER A 319 -6.69 -1.29 -10.78
C SER A 319 -7.11 -0.65 -9.46
N ASP A 320 -7.73 0.52 -9.51
CA ASP A 320 -8.32 1.14 -8.32
C ASP A 320 -9.67 0.48 -7.94
N ASP A 321 -10.40 -0.04 -8.92
CA ASP A 321 -11.55 -0.95 -8.80
C ASP A 321 -11.77 -1.65 -10.14
N ILE A 322 -11.36 -2.90 -10.26
CA ILE A 322 -11.44 -3.63 -11.53
C ILE A 322 -12.86 -3.67 -12.12
N PHE A 323 -13.88 -3.72 -11.26
CA PHE A 323 -15.27 -3.85 -11.70
C PHE A 323 -15.87 -2.57 -12.33
N VAL A 324 -15.12 -1.48 -12.32
CA VAL A 324 -15.50 -0.27 -13.07
C VAL A 324 -14.71 -0.10 -14.37
N TYR A 325 -13.85 -1.04 -14.74
CA TYR A 325 -13.13 -1.00 -16.02
C TYR A 325 -14.10 -0.97 -17.20
N GLY A 326 -13.84 -0.07 -18.15
CA GLY A 326 -14.67 0.08 -19.35
C GLY A 326 -16.13 0.45 -19.08
N LEU A 327 -16.42 1.12 -17.96
CA LEU A 327 -17.79 1.55 -17.66
C LEU A 327 -18.39 2.37 -18.80
N ASN A 328 -19.57 1.94 -19.26
CA ASN A 328 -20.32 2.74 -20.20
C ASN A 328 -20.77 4.05 -19.51
N PRO A 329 -20.54 5.24 -20.12
CA PRO A 329 -20.98 6.53 -19.55
C PRO A 329 -22.46 6.57 -19.19
N ARG A 330 -23.30 5.80 -19.88
CA ARG A 330 -24.75 5.68 -19.59
C ARG A 330 -25.02 4.94 -18.28
N THR A 331 -24.13 4.04 -17.86
CA THR A 331 -24.28 3.24 -16.63
C THR A 331 -23.42 3.76 -15.47
N THR A 332 -22.56 4.74 -15.69
CA THR A 332 -21.64 5.29 -14.67
C THR A 332 -22.36 5.74 -13.40
N LYS A 333 -23.63 6.19 -13.49
CA LYS A 333 -24.41 6.63 -12.32
C LYS A 333 -24.70 5.49 -11.34
N ASN A 334 -24.94 4.30 -11.84
CA ASN A 334 -25.24 3.08 -11.03
C ASN A 334 -24.05 2.16 -10.85
N MET A 335 -22.87 2.48 -11.38
CA MET A 335 -21.66 1.67 -11.26
C MET A 335 -21.85 0.20 -11.66
N GLN A 336 -22.76 -0.08 -12.61
CA GLN A 336 -22.99 -1.41 -13.13
C GLN A 336 -21.76 -1.85 -13.95
N PRO A 337 -21.10 -2.98 -13.65
CA PRO A 337 -19.94 -3.45 -14.39
C PRO A 337 -20.21 -3.61 -15.90
N ASN A 338 -19.23 -3.24 -16.70
CA ASN A 338 -19.24 -3.56 -18.13
C ASN A 338 -18.61 -4.95 -18.31
N ARG A 339 -19.45 -5.99 -18.26
CA ARG A 339 -18.96 -7.37 -18.34
C ARG A 339 -18.22 -7.64 -19.65
N GLU A 340 -18.71 -7.16 -20.79
CA GLU A 340 -18.07 -7.38 -22.08
C GLU A 340 -16.66 -6.80 -22.14
N ALA A 341 -16.46 -5.58 -21.65
CA ALA A 341 -15.13 -4.97 -21.58
C ALA A 341 -14.18 -5.71 -20.63
N LEU A 342 -14.69 -6.24 -19.52
CA LEU A 342 -13.90 -7.03 -18.57
C LEU A 342 -13.53 -8.40 -19.16
N GLU A 343 -14.44 -9.06 -19.85
CA GLU A 343 -14.18 -10.32 -20.55
C GLU A 343 -13.15 -10.12 -21.67
N GLU A 344 -13.25 -9.03 -22.44
CA GLU A 344 -12.27 -8.64 -23.47
C GLU A 344 -10.89 -8.40 -22.85
N LEU A 345 -10.80 -7.61 -21.77
CA LEU A 345 -9.55 -7.32 -21.07
C LEU A 345 -8.86 -8.62 -20.61
N PHE A 346 -9.55 -9.47 -19.87
CA PHE A 346 -8.94 -10.68 -19.33
C PHE A 346 -8.66 -11.75 -20.41
N THR A 347 -9.47 -11.81 -21.46
CA THR A 347 -9.18 -12.64 -22.63
C THR A 347 -7.90 -12.17 -23.32
N GLY A 348 -7.74 -10.86 -23.52
CA GLY A 348 -6.53 -10.26 -24.06
C GLY A 348 -5.30 -10.55 -23.19
N ILE A 349 -5.41 -10.40 -21.88
CA ILE A 349 -4.35 -10.72 -20.93
C ILE A 349 -3.94 -12.20 -21.05
N MET A 350 -4.88 -13.12 -21.03
CA MET A 350 -4.59 -14.55 -21.10
C MET A 350 -4.09 -15.00 -22.48
N SER A 351 -4.43 -14.28 -23.56
CA SER A 351 -3.94 -14.56 -24.92
C SER A 351 -2.42 -14.38 -25.07
N THR A 352 -1.77 -13.66 -24.13
CA THR A 352 -0.30 -13.52 -24.09
C THR A 352 0.42 -14.81 -23.71
N GLY A 353 -0.31 -15.80 -23.20
CA GLY A 353 0.25 -17.09 -22.77
C GLY A 353 0.80 -17.11 -21.35
N ILE A 354 0.53 -16.09 -20.52
CA ILE A 354 0.87 -16.13 -19.09
C ILE A 354 0.07 -17.21 -18.36
N ALA A 355 0.66 -17.76 -17.31
CA ALA A 355 0.01 -18.82 -16.52
C ALA A 355 -0.97 -18.29 -15.47
N HIS A 356 -0.71 -17.10 -14.93
CA HIS A 356 -1.47 -16.55 -13.80
C HIS A 356 -1.73 -15.06 -13.97
N THR A 357 -2.92 -14.63 -13.56
CA THR A 357 -3.27 -13.22 -13.47
C THR A 357 -4.20 -12.97 -12.28
N ASN A 358 -4.00 -11.84 -11.61
CA ASN A 358 -4.80 -11.40 -10.47
C ASN A 358 -5.11 -9.91 -10.58
N PRO A 359 -6.36 -9.46 -10.45
CA PRO A 359 -6.64 -8.05 -10.19
C PRO A 359 -6.21 -7.67 -8.77
N THR A 360 -5.74 -6.43 -8.58
CA THR A 360 -5.31 -5.97 -7.25
C THR A 360 -6.49 -5.61 -6.36
N HIS A 361 -7.44 -4.82 -6.88
CA HIS A 361 -8.56 -4.28 -6.09
C HIS A 361 -9.89 -4.41 -6.83
N GLY A 362 -10.95 -4.55 -6.04
CA GLY A 362 -12.32 -4.53 -6.53
C GLY A 362 -13.31 -4.29 -5.40
N THR A 363 -14.49 -3.78 -5.71
CA THR A 363 -15.55 -3.58 -4.73
C THR A 363 -16.45 -4.81 -4.61
N LEU A 364 -16.95 -5.07 -3.41
CA LEU A 364 -17.88 -6.19 -3.16
C LEU A 364 -19.18 -6.02 -3.94
N ALA A 365 -19.69 -4.79 -4.03
CA ALA A 365 -20.88 -4.48 -4.82
C ALA A 365 -20.66 -4.76 -6.32
N GLY A 366 -19.50 -4.39 -6.86
CA GLY A 366 -19.16 -4.68 -8.26
C GLY A 366 -19.11 -6.17 -8.57
N ALA A 367 -18.61 -6.98 -7.62
CA ALA A 367 -18.51 -8.43 -7.80
C ALA A 367 -19.87 -9.14 -7.98
N ILE A 368 -20.95 -8.58 -7.42
CA ILE A 368 -22.29 -9.19 -7.45
C ILE A 368 -23.34 -8.42 -8.28
N ALA A 369 -22.96 -7.27 -8.83
CA ALA A 369 -23.90 -6.45 -9.61
C ALA A 369 -24.31 -7.11 -10.95
N ASP A 370 -23.52 -8.02 -11.48
CA ASP A 370 -23.89 -8.93 -12.59
C ASP A 370 -23.55 -10.37 -12.18
N GLU A 371 -24.57 -11.22 -12.05
CA GLU A 371 -24.42 -12.61 -11.58
C GLU A 371 -23.52 -13.49 -12.47
N ARG A 372 -23.33 -13.12 -13.74
CA ARG A 372 -22.50 -13.85 -14.70
C ARG A 372 -21.03 -13.36 -14.71
N LEU A 373 -20.76 -12.20 -14.12
CA LEU A 373 -19.44 -11.58 -14.21
C LEU A 373 -18.34 -12.46 -13.61
N ILE A 374 -18.40 -12.75 -12.32
CA ILE A 374 -17.37 -13.54 -11.63
C ILE A 374 -17.26 -14.96 -12.21
N PRO A 375 -18.36 -15.71 -12.49
CA PRO A 375 -18.25 -17.00 -13.14
C PRO A 375 -17.56 -16.98 -14.51
N ASN A 376 -17.82 -15.96 -15.32
CA ASN A 376 -17.20 -15.86 -16.65
C ASN A 376 -15.72 -15.47 -16.55
N LEU A 377 -15.38 -14.46 -15.74
CA LEU A 377 -13.98 -14.08 -15.51
C LEU A 377 -13.17 -15.26 -14.96
N SER A 378 -13.73 -16.03 -14.03
CA SER A 378 -13.07 -17.19 -13.42
C SER A 378 -12.70 -18.25 -14.47
N LYS A 379 -13.57 -18.49 -15.44
CA LYS A 379 -13.28 -19.39 -16.57
C LYS A 379 -12.15 -18.85 -17.45
N ILE A 380 -12.18 -17.56 -17.77
CA ILE A 380 -11.18 -16.90 -18.64
C ILE A 380 -9.79 -16.96 -17.99
N ILE A 381 -9.69 -16.68 -16.68
CA ILE A 381 -8.41 -16.65 -15.96
C ILE A 381 -8.02 -17.99 -15.33
N HIS A 382 -8.75 -19.06 -15.66
CA HIS A 382 -8.51 -20.42 -15.15
C HIS A 382 -8.50 -20.53 -13.62
N ALA A 383 -9.40 -19.79 -12.94
CA ALA A 383 -9.57 -19.91 -11.49
C ALA A 383 -10.02 -21.33 -11.11
N SER A 384 -9.40 -21.92 -10.11
CA SER A 384 -9.66 -23.30 -9.69
C SER A 384 -9.22 -23.54 -8.25
N ALA A 385 -9.44 -24.74 -7.74
CA ALA A 385 -8.97 -25.13 -6.40
C ALA A 385 -7.44 -25.02 -6.24
N ASP A 386 -6.69 -25.12 -7.32
CA ASP A 386 -5.23 -25.00 -7.33
C ASP A 386 -4.74 -23.62 -7.78
N ASN A 387 -5.62 -22.81 -8.36
CA ASN A 387 -5.35 -21.43 -8.80
C ASN A 387 -6.40 -20.48 -8.23
N HIS A 388 -6.27 -20.13 -6.95
CA HIS A 388 -7.15 -19.15 -6.31
C HIS A 388 -6.75 -17.73 -6.73
N ILE A 389 -7.75 -16.90 -6.97
CA ILE A 389 -7.59 -15.49 -7.31
C ILE A 389 -7.72 -14.64 -6.03
N GLY A 390 -6.66 -13.97 -5.63
CA GLY A 390 -6.72 -12.98 -4.55
C GLY A 390 -7.21 -11.64 -5.05
N ILE A 391 -8.06 -10.97 -4.30
CA ILE A 391 -8.49 -9.61 -4.61
C ILE A 391 -8.66 -8.80 -3.31
N GLN A 392 -8.08 -7.60 -3.25
CA GLN A 392 -8.31 -6.71 -2.13
C GLN A 392 -9.65 -6.01 -2.28
N CYS A 393 -10.47 -6.08 -1.23
CA CYS A 393 -11.78 -5.45 -1.19
C CYS A 393 -11.91 -4.60 0.08
N GLY A 394 -12.27 -3.34 -0.07
CA GLY A 394 -12.54 -2.50 1.09
C GLY A 394 -13.90 -2.86 1.70
N LEU A 395 -13.90 -3.53 2.85
CA LEU A 395 -15.08 -3.71 3.70
C LEU A 395 -15.36 -2.43 4.50
N GLU A 396 -14.33 -1.76 4.92
CA GLU A 396 -14.24 -0.52 5.69
C GLU A 396 -14.89 -0.63 7.08
N THR A 397 -16.16 -0.95 7.14
CA THR A 397 -16.93 -1.08 8.38
C THR A 397 -18.18 -1.97 8.18
N GLY A 398 -18.64 -2.60 9.23
CA GLY A 398 -19.97 -3.24 9.28
C GLY A 398 -21.13 -2.28 9.50
N SER A 399 -20.83 -1.02 9.88
CA SER A 399 -21.86 -0.04 10.17
C SER A 399 -22.53 0.50 8.90
N ILE A 400 -23.85 0.29 8.80
CA ILE A 400 -24.67 0.86 7.72
C ILE A 400 -24.64 2.39 7.76
N ARG A 401 -24.56 2.97 8.96
CA ARG A 401 -24.48 4.43 9.16
C ARG A 401 -23.19 4.99 8.56
N LEU A 402 -22.04 4.43 8.91
CA LEU A 402 -20.76 4.92 8.46
C LEU A 402 -20.57 4.69 6.96
N ILE A 403 -20.88 3.50 6.45
CA ILE A 403 -20.75 3.23 5.03
C ILE A 403 -21.64 4.16 4.20
N GLY A 404 -22.85 4.44 4.65
CA GLY A 404 -23.77 5.36 3.98
C GLY A 404 -23.32 6.83 4.04
N LYS A 405 -22.60 7.24 5.10
CA LYS A 405 -22.11 8.61 5.26
C LYS A 405 -20.83 8.87 4.44
N TYR A 406 -19.94 7.90 4.40
CA TYR A 406 -18.58 8.10 3.88
C TYR A 406 -18.29 7.40 2.54
N ALA A 407 -19.08 6.42 2.15
CA ALA A 407 -18.83 5.60 0.97
C ALA A 407 -20.13 5.03 0.32
N ASP A 408 -21.21 5.79 0.30
CA ASP A 408 -22.51 5.38 -0.24
C ASP A 408 -22.43 4.87 -1.69
N ARG A 409 -21.68 5.55 -2.56
CA ARG A 409 -21.48 5.16 -3.95
C ARG A 409 -20.60 3.93 -4.13
N LYS A 410 -19.86 3.51 -3.10
CA LYS A 410 -19.12 2.26 -3.13
C LYS A 410 -20.03 1.04 -3.25
N LEU A 411 -21.26 1.17 -2.71
CA LEU A 411 -22.26 0.12 -2.76
C LEU A 411 -23.06 0.10 -4.05
N ALA A 412 -22.96 1.13 -4.88
CA ALA A 412 -23.74 1.16 -6.12
C ALA A 412 -23.49 -0.09 -6.99
N PRO A 413 -24.57 -0.72 -7.52
CA PRO A 413 -25.95 -0.22 -7.66
C PRO A 413 -26.86 -0.40 -6.43
N PHE A 414 -26.38 -0.98 -5.32
CA PHE A 414 -27.15 -1.26 -4.11
C PHE A 414 -27.26 -0.04 -3.18
N LYS A 415 -28.12 -0.13 -2.17
CA LYS A 415 -28.31 0.92 -1.17
C LYS A 415 -27.49 0.61 0.10
N PRO A 416 -27.16 1.63 0.93
CA PRO A 416 -26.47 1.40 2.20
C PRO A 416 -27.18 0.38 3.13
N SER A 417 -28.52 0.36 3.17
CA SER A 417 -29.30 -0.59 3.95
C SER A 417 -29.11 -2.07 3.56
N GLU A 418 -28.58 -2.34 2.36
CA GLU A 418 -28.32 -3.68 1.84
C GLU A 418 -26.87 -4.15 2.13
N TRP A 419 -26.05 -3.35 2.85
CA TRP A 419 -24.63 -3.58 2.99
C TRP A 419 -24.26 -4.98 3.49
N HIS A 420 -24.87 -5.44 4.56
CA HIS A 420 -24.59 -6.78 5.10
C HIS A 420 -24.92 -7.88 4.09
N TRP A 421 -26.02 -7.74 3.36
CA TRP A 421 -26.38 -8.68 2.31
C TRP A 421 -25.39 -8.63 1.15
N VAL A 422 -24.96 -7.43 0.73
CA VAL A 422 -23.93 -7.26 -0.32
C VAL A 422 -22.64 -7.97 0.07
N VAL A 423 -22.16 -7.76 1.30
CA VAL A 423 -20.93 -8.39 1.80
C VAL A 423 -21.05 -9.92 1.80
N LYS A 424 -22.12 -10.46 2.39
CA LYS A 424 -22.36 -11.90 2.49
C LYS A 424 -22.49 -12.54 1.09
N SER A 425 -23.25 -11.91 0.20
CA SER A 425 -23.43 -12.39 -1.17
C SER A 425 -22.15 -12.34 -1.98
N ALA A 426 -21.36 -11.28 -1.84
CA ALA A 426 -20.08 -11.15 -2.54
C ALA A 426 -19.07 -12.21 -2.08
N VAL A 427 -18.95 -12.44 -0.77
CA VAL A 427 -18.06 -13.50 -0.25
C VAL A 427 -18.45 -14.85 -0.82
N LYS A 428 -19.75 -15.18 -0.82
CA LYS A 428 -20.27 -16.42 -1.39
C LYS A 428 -19.93 -16.55 -2.87
N THR A 429 -20.30 -15.55 -3.69
CA THR A 429 -20.07 -15.56 -5.14
C THR A 429 -18.59 -15.68 -5.47
N LEU A 430 -17.73 -14.91 -4.80
CA LEU A 430 -16.29 -14.95 -5.00
C LEU A 430 -15.73 -16.33 -4.66
N ASN A 431 -16.06 -16.89 -3.49
CA ASN A 431 -15.53 -18.17 -3.04
C ASN A 431 -16.00 -19.36 -3.88
N GLU A 432 -17.26 -19.37 -4.32
CA GLU A 432 -17.80 -20.40 -5.23
C GLU A 432 -17.06 -20.44 -6.57
N ASN A 433 -16.42 -19.32 -6.93
CA ASN A 433 -15.64 -19.17 -8.16
C ASN A 433 -14.11 -19.09 -7.91
N TYR A 434 -13.63 -19.57 -6.78
CA TYR A 434 -12.21 -19.63 -6.38
C TYR A 434 -11.52 -18.28 -6.17
N TRP A 435 -12.28 -17.22 -5.91
CA TRP A 435 -11.72 -15.93 -5.50
C TRP A 435 -11.69 -15.82 -3.99
N VAL A 436 -10.64 -15.18 -3.47
CA VAL A 436 -10.44 -14.97 -2.03
C VAL A 436 -10.31 -13.47 -1.77
N PRO A 437 -11.34 -12.83 -1.19
CA PRO A 437 -11.26 -11.42 -0.84
C PRO A 437 -10.35 -11.20 0.37
N ALA A 438 -9.49 -10.18 0.28
CA ALA A 438 -8.72 -9.65 1.38
C ALA A 438 -9.35 -8.30 1.81
N PHE A 439 -10.01 -8.29 2.95
CA PHE A 439 -10.73 -7.11 3.43
C PHE A 439 -9.83 -6.12 4.11
N THR A 440 -10.01 -4.83 3.81
CA THR A 440 -9.53 -3.72 4.62
C THR A 440 -10.68 -3.14 5.43
N LEU A 441 -10.40 -2.76 6.66
CA LEU A 441 -11.32 -2.15 7.62
C LEU A 441 -10.71 -0.84 8.11
N ILE A 442 -11.52 0.18 8.34
CA ILE A 442 -11.05 1.47 8.85
C ILE A 442 -11.60 1.68 10.26
N MET A 443 -10.70 1.73 11.24
CA MET A 443 -11.04 2.03 12.63
C MET A 443 -10.90 3.54 12.88
N GLY A 444 -11.86 4.11 13.59
CA GLY A 444 -11.86 5.53 13.94
C GLY A 444 -12.16 6.45 12.77
N LEU A 445 -12.92 5.98 11.77
CA LEU A 445 -13.25 6.73 10.56
C LEU A 445 -13.76 8.14 10.87
N ASP A 446 -12.95 9.15 10.49
CA ASP A 446 -13.20 10.58 10.72
C ASP A 446 -13.51 10.93 12.19
N ASN A 447 -13.02 10.10 13.13
CA ASN A 447 -13.35 10.17 14.56
C ASN A 447 -14.86 10.15 14.88
N ASP A 448 -15.70 9.68 13.93
CA ASP A 448 -17.15 9.59 14.02
C ASP A 448 -17.65 8.18 14.41
N GLU A 449 -16.77 7.18 14.43
CA GLU A 449 -17.11 5.81 14.77
C GLU A 449 -17.50 5.66 16.24
N THR A 450 -18.73 5.22 16.49
CA THR A 450 -19.25 4.90 17.83
C THR A 450 -18.95 3.45 18.22
N PRO A 451 -19.09 3.08 19.52
CA PRO A 451 -18.99 1.68 19.93
C PRO A 451 -19.97 0.73 19.21
N GLU A 452 -21.18 1.22 18.91
CA GLU A 452 -22.21 0.45 18.19
C GLU A 452 -21.74 0.13 16.76
N ASP A 453 -21.14 1.08 16.06
CA ASP A 453 -20.57 0.88 14.72
C ASP A 453 -19.47 -0.20 14.72
N SER A 454 -18.63 -0.18 15.76
CA SER A 454 -17.60 -1.20 15.96
C SER A 454 -18.20 -2.59 16.21
N TRP A 455 -19.28 -2.66 17.03
CA TRP A 455 -19.99 -3.93 17.24
C TRP A 455 -20.68 -4.45 15.99
N ASP A 456 -21.25 -3.59 15.13
CA ASP A 456 -21.77 -3.98 13.82
C ASP A 456 -20.69 -4.65 12.96
N THR A 457 -19.48 -4.13 13.02
CA THR A 457 -18.32 -4.71 12.28
C THR A 457 -17.94 -6.08 12.85
N ILE A 458 -17.86 -6.22 14.17
CA ILE A 458 -17.58 -7.51 14.84
C ILE A 458 -18.65 -8.53 14.48
N GLN A 459 -19.93 -8.13 14.53
CA GLN A 459 -21.06 -8.99 14.21
C GLN A 459 -21.03 -9.45 12.75
N LEU A 460 -20.77 -8.55 11.81
CA LEU A 460 -20.69 -8.91 10.38
C LEU A 460 -19.59 -9.93 10.08
N ILE A 461 -18.41 -9.79 10.71
CA ILE A 461 -17.33 -10.78 10.57
C ILE A 461 -17.77 -12.12 11.17
N HIS A 462 -18.42 -12.10 12.33
CA HIS A 462 -18.94 -13.31 12.97
C HIS A 462 -20.03 -14.01 12.14
N ASP A 463 -20.94 -13.24 11.56
CA ASP A 463 -21.99 -13.77 10.67
C ASP A 463 -21.38 -14.48 9.45
N LEU A 464 -20.34 -13.88 8.84
CA LEU A 464 -19.62 -14.54 7.73
C LEU A 464 -19.00 -15.87 8.16
N GLU A 465 -18.44 -15.96 9.37
CA GLU A 465 -17.84 -17.20 9.88
C GLU A 465 -18.88 -18.28 10.21
N THR A 466 -20.06 -17.88 10.68
CA THR A 466 -21.10 -18.80 11.17
C THR A 466 -22.10 -19.21 10.08
N GLU A 467 -22.52 -18.26 9.26
CA GLU A 467 -23.46 -18.52 8.16
C GLU A 467 -22.75 -19.14 6.93
N GLN A 468 -21.46 -18.87 6.78
CA GLN A 468 -20.62 -19.36 5.68
C GLN A 468 -19.33 -20.00 6.22
N PRO A 469 -19.39 -21.12 6.97
CA PRO A 469 -18.26 -21.67 7.71
C PRO A 469 -17.07 -22.09 6.82
N ASP A 470 -17.32 -22.33 5.53
CA ASP A 470 -16.29 -22.64 4.54
C ASP A 470 -15.77 -21.43 3.80
N SER A 471 -16.25 -20.23 4.13
CA SER A 471 -15.81 -19.01 3.49
C SER A 471 -14.30 -18.78 3.67
N LYS A 472 -13.69 -18.22 2.63
CA LYS A 472 -12.25 -17.89 2.57
C LYS A 472 -12.12 -16.40 2.41
N PHE A 473 -11.66 -15.71 3.42
CA PHE A 473 -11.34 -14.28 3.37
C PHE A 473 -10.29 -13.96 4.43
N THR A 474 -9.63 -12.83 4.27
CA THR A 474 -8.72 -12.27 5.27
C THR A 474 -9.19 -10.87 5.63
N THR A 475 -8.76 -10.36 6.77
CA THR A 475 -9.13 -9.03 7.26
C THR A 475 -7.89 -8.26 7.71
N THR A 476 -7.80 -6.98 7.36
CA THR A 476 -6.72 -6.09 7.80
C THR A 476 -7.34 -4.84 8.42
N PRO A 477 -7.30 -4.71 9.75
CA PRO A 477 -7.75 -3.49 10.42
C PRO A 477 -6.72 -2.38 10.19
N LEU A 478 -7.18 -1.23 9.74
CA LEU A 478 -6.40 -0.03 9.48
C LEU A 478 -6.90 1.11 10.35
N THR A 479 -6.01 1.92 10.87
CA THR A 479 -6.41 3.18 11.53
C THR A 479 -6.74 4.23 10.50
N PHE A 480 -7.74 5.07 10.79
CA PHE A 480 -8.08 6.19 9.94
C PHE A 480 -6.91 7.17 9.81
N VAL A 481 -6.60 7.50 8.57
CA VAL A 481 -5.62 8.53 8.17
C VAL A 481 -6.35 9.57 7.32
N PRO A 482 -6.20 10.86 7.60
CA PRO A 482 -6.93 11.93 6.90
C PRO A 482 -6.32 12.17 5.52
N ILE A 483 -6.89 11.53 4.52
CA ILE A 483 -6.57 11.70 3.09
C ILE A 483 -7.85 11.85 2.26
N GLY A 484 -7.71 12.13 0.98
CA GLY A 484 -8.83 12.34 0.06
C GLY A 484 -9.65 13.57 0.43
N LEU A 485 -10.97 13.44 0.46
CA LEU A 485 -11.86 14.55 0.85
C LEU A 485 -11.85 14.84 2.36
N LEU A 486 -11.22 13.97 3.16
CA LEU A 486 -11.06 14.12 4.60
C LEU A 486 -9.64 14.57 5.01
N GLU A 487 -8.87 15.13 4.11
CA GLU A 487 -7.48 15.57 4.37
C GLU A 487 -7.35 16.60 5.51
N LYS A 488 -8.43 17.32 5.83
CA LYS A 488 -8.49 18.31 6.92
C LYS A 488 -8.93 17.72 8.26
N SER A 489 -9.33 16.45 8.29
CA SER A 489 -9.70 15.76 9.51
C SER A 489 -8.47 15.41 10.33
N GLU A 490 -8.68 14.95 11.55
CA GLU A 490 -7.60 14.53 12.43
C GLU A 490 -7.33 13.03 12.31
N PHE A 491 -6.08 12.62 12.50
CA PHE A 491 -5.71 11.21 12.61
C PHE A 491 -6.45 10.55 13.76
N PHE A 492 -6.78 9.27 13.60
CA PHE A 492 -7.24 8.48 14.73
C PHE A 492 -6.06 8.17 15.66
N ASP A 493 -6.11 8.69 16.88
CA ASP A 493 -5.09 8.41 17.89
C ASP A 493 -5.31 7.03 18.54
N ILE A 494 -4.73 6.01 17.95
CA ILE A 494 -4.81 4.62 18.45
C ILE A 494 -4.33 4.48 19.91
N GLY A 495 -3.46 5.38 20.39
CA GLY A 495 -2.91 5.33 21.74
C GLY A 495 -3.88 5.82 22.82
N ASN A 496 -4.61 6.89 22.51
CA ASN A 496 -5.45 7.57 23.48
C ASN A 496 -6.94 7.34 23.26
N THR A 497 -7.38 7.18 22.00
CA THR A 497 -8.80 7.08 21.63
C THR A 497 -9.28 5.66 21.34
N MET A 498 -8.44 4.64 21.54
CA MET A 498 -8.83 3.24 21.43
C MET A 498 -9.81 2.88 22.56
N ASP A 499 -11.10 2.90 22.24
CA ASP A 499 -12.14 2.43 23.14
C ASP A 499 -12.24 0.88 23.16
N PRO A 500 -12.98 0.28 24.12
CA PRO A 500 -13.13 -1.17 24.20
C PRO A 500 -13.68 -1.82 22.93
N ALA A 501 -14.64 -1.20 22.24
CA ALA A 501 -15.25 -1.79 21.06
C ALA A 501 -14.32 -1.78 19.85
N LYS A 502 -13.54 -0.70 19.62
CA LYS A 502 -12.50 -0.65 18.57
C LYS A 502 -11.39 -1.66 18.83
N LEU A 503 -10.97 -1.83 20.10
CA LEU A 503 -10.06 -2.92 20.45
C LEU A 503 -10.67 -4.29 20.13
N GLY A 504 -11.98 -4.43 20.32
CA GLY A 504 -12.74 -5.62 19.94
C GLY A 504 -12.68 -5.90 18.43
N VAL A 505 -12.82 -4.89 17.58
CA VAL A 505 -12.66 -5.03 16.12
C VAL A 505 -11.26 -5.53 15.78
N MET A 506 -10.20 -4.89 16.35
CA MET A 506 -8.83 -5.35 16.17
C MET A 506 -8.65 -6.80 16.59
N TYR A 507 -9.13 -7.17 17.77
CA TYR A 507 -8.99 -8.52 18.30
C TYR A 507 -9.74 -9.54 17.42
N LYS A 508 -10.98 -9.26 17.01
CA LYS A 508 -11.79 -10.14 16.16
C LYS A 508 -11.17 -10.36 14.78
N THR A 509 -10.64 -9.31 14.17
CA THR A 509 -9.96 -9.40 12.86
C THR A 509 -8.70 -10.27 12.93
N TRP A 510 -7.85 -10.09 13.93
CA TRP A 510 -6.67 -10.93 14.14
C TRP A 510 -7.02 -12.36 14.51
N GLN A 511 -8.05 -12.56 15.34
CA GLN A 511 -8.58 -13.89 15.68
C GLN A 511 -9.05 -14.63 14.43
N HIS A 512 -9.80 -13.96 13.54
CA HIS A 512 -10.24 -14.51 12.27
C HIS A 512 -9.06 -14.93 11.39
N ASN A 513 -8.10 -14.02 11.17
CA ASN A 513 -6.93 -14.29 10.35
C ASN A 513 -6.08 -15.46 10.89
N PHE A 514 -5.95 -15.54 12.21
CA PHE A 514 -5.22 -16.63 12.87
C PHE A 514 -5.93 -17.97 12.64
N LYS A 515 -7.24 -18.01 12.86
CA LYS A 515 -8.06 -19.20 12.64
C LYS A 515 -8.04 -19.62 11.16
N TYR A 516 -8.27 -18.69 10.25
CA TYR A 516 -8.25 -18.91 8.80
C TYR A 516 -6.85 -19.34 8.31
N GLY A 517 -5.81 -18.62 8.69
CA GLY A 517 -4.44 -18.88 8.27
C GLY A 517 -3.95 -20.25 8.74
N ILE A 518 -4.22 -20.63 10.00
CA ILE A 518 -3.82 -21.93 10.53
C ILE A 518 -4.65 -23.07 9.94
N GLN A 519 -5.96 -22.91 9.89
CA GLN A 519 -6.84 -24.02 9.50
C GLN A 519 -6.86 -24.28 7.99
N LYS A 520 -6.77 -23.25 7.17
CA LYS A 520 -6.99 -23.37 5.71
C LYS A 520 -5.74 -23.19 4.86
N PHE A 521 -4.82 -22.31 5.24
CA PHE A 521 -3.62 -22.04 4.46
C PHE A 521 -2.50 -23.06 4.71
N MET A 522 -2.34 -23.48 5.95
CA MET A 522 -1.29 -24.40 6.36
C MET A 522 -1.48 -25.81 5.83
N HIS A 523 -2.72 -26.26 5.63
CA HIS A 523 -3.00 -27.56 5.00
C HIS A 523 -2.53 -27.66 3.54
N LYS A 524 -2.38 -26.52 2.84
CA LYS A 524 -1.91 -26.50 1.45
C LYS A 524 -0.39 -26.46 1.31
N VAL A 525 0.30 -25.72 2.18
CA VAL A 525 1.75 -25.47 2.08
C VAL A 525 2.58 -26.72 2.47
N GLY A 526 1.98 -27.68 3.16
CA GLY A 526 2.69 -28.80 3.77
C GLY A 526 2.32 -30.19 3.31
N ARG A 527 1.54 -30.36 2.26
CA ARG A 527 1.13 -31.69 1.80
C ARG A 527 2.30 -32.64 1.56
N ASP A 528 3.49 -32.13 1.22
CA ASP A 528 4.62 -32.96 0.80
C ASP A 528 5.74 -33.12 1.83
N ASN A 529 5.70 -32.42 2.99
CA ASN A 529 6.75 -32.55 3.99
C ASN A 529 6.27 -32.22 5.42
N PRO A 530 6.14 -33.25 6.31
CA PRO A 530 5.66 -33.09 7.69
C PRO A 530 6.50 -32.12 8.54
N ILE A 531 7.81 -32.04 8.30
CA ILE A 531 8.72 -31.17 9.07
C ILE A 531 8.51 -29.70 8.67
N LYS A 532 8.33 -29.43 7.37
CA LYS A 532 7.96 -28.08 6.90
C LYS A 532 6.60 -27.64 7.46
N ASN A 533 5.63 -28.56 7.51
CA ASN A 533 4.33 -28.31 8.13
C ASN A 533 4.44 -27.91 9.59
N MET A 534 5.21 -28.65 10.37
CA MET A 534 5.41 -28.38 11.79
C MET A 534 6.12 -27.06 12.02
N PHE A 535 7.11 -26.72 11.17
CA PHE A 535 7.81 -25.42 11.21
C PHE A 535 6.87 -24.27 10.87
N PHE A 536 6.12 -24.35 9.78
CA PHE A 536 5.16 -23.30 9.38
C PHE A 536 3.98 -23.21 10.36
N ALA A 537 3.50 -24.30 10.91
CA ALA A 537 2.48 -24.28 11.96
C ALA A 537 2.98 -23.62 13.24
N GLY A 538 4.22 -23.90 13.64
CA GLY A 538 4.88 -23.23 14.76
C GLY A 538 5.05 -21.72 14.50
N LEU A 539 5.51 -21.35 13.30
CA LEU A 539 5.69 -19.97 12.90
C LEU A 539 4.34 -19.21 12.83
N ALA A 540 3.30 -19.82 12.26
CA ALA A 540 1.97 -19.21 12.20
C ALA A 540 1.36 -19.05 13.59
N ARG A 541 1.53 -20.04 14.50
CA ARG A 541 1.11 -19.91 15.90
C ARG A 541 1.87 -18.80 16.63
N ALA A 542 3.18 -18.69 16.40
CA ALA A 542 3.98 -17.63 16.98
C ALA A 542 3.58 -16.25 16.44
N LEU A 543 3.44 -16.12 15.14
CA LEU A 543 3.07 -14.85 14.48
C LEU A 543 1.62 -14.42 14.77
N GLY A 544 0.67 -15.37 14.83
CA GLY A 544 -0.72 -15.07 15.12
C GLY A 544 -1.02 -14.91 16.62
N GLY A 545 -0.40 -15.73 17.47
CA GLY A 545 -0.59 -15.68 18.91
C GLY A 545 0.03 -14.45 19.58
N VAL A 546 1.08 -13.88 18.99
CA VAL A 546 1.77 -12.71 19.55
C VAL A 546 0.88 -11.44 19.52
N PRO A 547 0.24 -11.06 18.42
CA PRO A 547 -0.66 -9.91 18.41
C PRO A 547 -1.86 -10.08 19.34
N LEU A 548 -2.52 -11.26 19.35
CA LEU A 548 -3.65 -11.52 20.23
C LEU A 548 -3.25 -11.42 21.71
N GLY A 549 -2.15 -12.06 22.10
CA GLY A 549 -1.63 -11.96 23.46
C GLY A 549 -1.16 -10.55 23.84
N ALA A 550 -0.69 -9.76 22.88
CA ALA A 550 -0.35 -8.35 23.12
C ALA A 550 -1.60 -7.51 23.40
N MET A 551 -2.67 -7.70 22.61
CA MET A 551 -3.96 -7.03 22.81
C MET A 551 -4.62 -7.42 24.14
N GLU A 552 -4.56 -8.68 24.54
CA GLU A 552 -5.05 -9.15 25.85
C GLU A 552 -4.29 -8.49 27.01
N ARG A 553 -2.96 -8.39 26.90
CA ARG A 553 -2.14 -7.70 27.91
C ARG A 553 -2.44 -6.20 27.97
N TYR A 554 -2.65 -5.58 26.81
CA TYR A 554 -3.07 -4.18 26.73
C TYR A 554 -4.43 -3.97 27.41
N ALA A 555 -5.43 -4.78 27.06
CA ALA A 555 -6.77 -4.72 27.63
C ALA A 555 -6.77 -4.78 29.14
N ARG A 556 -6.09 -5.79 29.73
CA ARG A 556 -5.96 -5.94 31.19
C ARG A 556 -5.31 -4.75 31.90
N LYS A 557 -4.40 -4.05 31.22
CA LYS A 557 -3.73 -2.87 31.77
C LYS A 557 -4.54 -1.59 31.63
N LYS A 558 -5.38 -1.52 30.57
CA LYS A 558 -6.09 -0.29 30.23
C LYS A 558 -7.31 -0.09 31.13
N SER A 559 -8.25 -1.03 31.15
CA SER A 559 -9.40 -0.99 32.05
C SER A 559 -10.16 -2.33 32.04
N PRO A 560 -11.03 -2.59 33.08
CA PRO A 560 -11.92 -3.75 33.09
C PRO A 560 -12.84 -3.83 31.86
N GLU A 561 -13.29 -2.70 31.32
CA GLU A 561 -14.17 -2.68 30.14
C GLU A 561 -13.45 -3.22 28.90
N HIS A 562 -12.16 -2.88 28.71
CA HIS A 562 -11.34 -3.42 27.62
C HIS A 562 -11.14 -4.93 27.77
N GLU A 563 -10.87 -5.41 28.99
CA GLU A 563 -10.75 -6.85 29.26
C GLU A 563 -12.06 -7.58 29.00
N ASN A 564 -13.18 -7.04 29.47
CA ASN A 564 -14.52 -7.62 29.29
C ASN A 564 -14.89 -7.79 27.81
N VAL A 565 -14.56 -6.83 26.95
CA VAL A 565 -14.81 -6.94 25.49
C VAL A 565 -14.02 -8.11 24.89
N ILE A 566 -12.74 -8.27 25.24
CA ILE A 566 -11.92 -9.38 24.76
C ILE A 566 -12.51 -10.72 25.22
N GLU A 567 -12.89 -10.84 26.50
CA GLU A 567 -13.48 -12.07 27.04
C GLU A 567 -14.86 -12.36 26.39
N LYS A 568 -15.67 -11.34 26.13
CA LYS A 568 -16.93 -11.47 25.40
C LYS A 568 -16.70 -12.02 23.99
N ILE A 569 -15.67 -11.52 23.27
CA ILE A 569 -15.36 -12.00 21.93
C ILE A 569 -14.90 -13.45 21.98
N LYS A 570 -14.04 -13.82 22.93
CA LYS A 570 -13.60 -15.20 23.12
C LYS A 570 -14.77 -16.16 23.41
N ALA A 571 -15.74 -15.72 24.23
CA ALA A 571 -16.85 -16.58 24.63
C ALA A 571 -17.91 -16.75 23.54
N ASN A 572 -18.21 -15.71 22.78
CA ASN A 572 -19.40 -15.67 21.93
C ASN A 572 -19.12 -15.52 20.43
N TYR A 573 -17.89 -15.14 20.06
CA TYR A 573 -17.53 -14.80 18.68
C TYR A 573 -16.29 -15.61 18.19
N TRP A 574 -16.00 -16.71 18.89
CA TRP A 574 -14.87 -17.62 18.53
C TRP A 574 -15.24 -18.55 17.36
#